data_07e10616cbaf523908f84365af723743
#
_entry.id   07e10616cbaf523908f84365af723743
#
_cell.length_a   1.000
_cell.length_b   1.000
_cell.length_c   1.000
_cell.angle_alpha   90.00
_cell.angle_beta   90.00
_cell.angle_gamma   90.00
#
_symmetry.space_group_name_H-M   'P 1'
#
loop_
_entity.id
_entity.type
_entity.pdbx_description
1 polymer ?
#
loop_
_entity_poly.entity_id
_entity_poly.type
_entity_poly.pdbx_seq_one_letter_code
_entity_poly.pdbx_strand_id
1 'polypeptide(L)'
;KKQGATALSFDTISASGIRSAMPHGIATDKKIENGDFLTLDFGCVFEGYCSDMTRTVVVGKANDKQKEIYNTVLKAQTTAIDAIKAGMKCSEVDGVARKIITDAGYGENFGHSLGHSVGIEIHENPSFSPKNNAVVQNGNVLRLNREFI
;
A
#
# COMPACT_ATOMS: atom_id res chain seq x y z
N LYS A 1 20.48 4.94 6.66
CA LYS A 1 21.50 5.10 7.75
C LYS A 1 22.31 6.40 7.61
N LYS A 2 22.68 6.84 6.40
CA LYS A 2 23.42 8.12 6.22
C LYS A 2 22.68 9.36 6.70
N GLN A 3 21.34 9.30 6.80
CA GLN A 3 20.47 10.39 7.23
C GLN A 3 19.93 10.20 8.65
N GLY A 4 20.54 9.31 9.45
CA GLY A 4 20.17 9.11 10.84
C GLY A 4 19.25 7.91 11.13
N ALA A 5 18.79 7.19 10.11
CA ALA A 5 18.01 5.97 10.34
C ALA A 5 18.83 4.91 11.07
N THR A 6 18.26 4.31 12.10
CA THR A 6 18.93 3.34 12.98
C THR A 6 18.77 1.90 12.50
N ALA A 7 17.62 1.56 11.94
CA ALA A 7 17.28 0.21 11.47
C ALA A 7 16.36 0.25 10.25
N LEU A 8 16.07 -0.91 9.67
CA LEU A 8 14.89 -1.10 8.82
C LEU A 8 13.66 -1.28 9.71
N SER A 9 12.50 -0.77 9.28
CA SER A 9 11.22 -0.97 9.99
C SER A 9 10.63 -2.36 9.72
N PHE A 10 10.98 -2.96 8.59
CA PHE A 10 10.64 -4.33 8.18
C PHE A 10 11.61 -4.81 7.09
N ASP A 11 11.57 -6.09 6.77
CA ASP A 11 12.36 -6.65 5.68
C ASP A 11 11.88 -6.10 4.34
N THR A 12 12.80 -5.49 3.60
CA THR A 12 12.49 -4.85 2.31
C THR A 12 11.90 -5.84 1.32
N ILE A 13 10.74 -5.52 0.78
CA ILE A 13 10.10 -6.27 -0.29
C ILE A 13 10.55 -5.72 -1.63
N SER A 14 10.96 -6.61 -2.52
CA SER A 14 11.28 -6.31 -3.92
C SER A 14 10.74 -7.44 -4.78
N ALA A 15 9.58 -7.21 -5.38
CA ALA A 15 8.84 -8.23 -6.11
C ALA A 15 8.59 -7.78 -7.55
N SER A 16 8.94 -8.64 -8.53
CA SER A 16 8.80 -8.32 -9.96
C SER A 16 7.91 -9.32 -10.72
N GLY A 17 7.29 -8.85 -11.79
CA GLY A 17 6.41 -9.62 -12.65
C GLY A 17 5.20 -10.13 -11.88
N ILE A 18 4.83 -11.40 -12.06
CA ILE A 18 3.68 -12.01 -11.38
C ILE A 18 3.77 -11.94 -9.86
N ARG A 19 4.99 -11.87 -9.31
CA ARG A 19 5.18 -11.79 -7.86
C ARG A 19 4.84 -10.40 -7.30
N SER A 20 4.80 -9.35 -8.12
CA SER A 20 4.43 -8.00 -7.69
C SER A 20 2.99 -7.89 -7.19
N ALA A 21 2.14 -8.87 -7.50
CA ALA A 21 0.77 -8.98 -6.96
C ALA A 21 0.70 -9.65 -5.58
N MET A 22 1.85 -10.09 -5.01
CA MET A 22 1.89 -10.72 -3.69
C MET A 22 2.19 -9.68 -2.62
N PRO A 23 1.29 -9.40 -1.65
CA PRO A 23 1.48 -8.38 -0.62
C PRO A 23 2.77 -8.53 0.21
N HIS A 24 3.26 -9.77 0.34
CA HIS A 24 4.51 -10.09 1.05
C HIS A 24 5.52 -10.81 0.16
N GLY A 25 5.60 -10.37 -1.10
CA GLY A 25 6.49 -10.95 -2.09
C GLY A 25 7.96 -10.66 -1.82
N ILE A 26 8.63 -11.48 -1.01
CA ILE A 26 10.07 -11.38 -0.78
C ILE A 26 10.86 -11.55 -2.07
N ALA A 27 12.07 -10.98 -2.12
CA ALA A 27 12.99 -11.16 -3.24
C ALA A 27 13.34 -12.64 -3.46
N THR A 28 13.50 -13.02 -4.71
CA THR A 28 13.88 -14.38 -5.14
C THR A 28 14.92 -14.30 -6.25
N ASP A 29 15.37 -15.46 -6.76
CA ASP A 29 16.27 -15.53 -7.91
C ASP A 29 15.61 -15.17 -9.25
N LYS A 30 14.30 -14.84 -9.28
CA LYS A 30 13.65 -14.34 -10.49
C LYS A 30 14.35 -13.08 -10.96
N LYS A 31 14.85 -13.11 -12.16
CA LYS A 31 15.44 -11.94 -12.81
C LYS A 31 14.34 -10.93 -13.16
N ILE A 32 14.65 -9.66 -12.96
CA ILE A 32 13.79 -8.57 -13.38
C ILE A 32 13.86 -8.46 -14.90
N GLU A 33 12.70 -8.42 -15.56
CA GLU A 33 12.58 -8.43 -17.01
C GLU A 33 11.89 -7.15 -17.52
N ASN A 34 12.17 -6.79 -18.76
CA ASN A 34 11.50 -5.66 -19.40
C ASN A 34 10.00 -5.94 -19.53
N GLY A 35 9.16 -5.01 -19.09
CA GLY A 35 7.71 -5.16 -19.00
C GLY A 35 7.21 -5.63 -17.64
N ASP A 36 8.08 -6.02 -16.69
CA ASP A 36 7.63 -6.35 -15.34
C ASP A 36 7.09 -5.12 -14.61
N PHE A 37 6.03 -5.30 -13.82
CA PHE A 37 5.86 -4.48 -12.64
C PHE A 37 6.95 -4.83 -11.62
N LEU A 38 7.50 -3.83 -11.00
CA LEU A 38 8.42 -3.96 -9.88
C LEU A 38 7.84 -3.19 -8.70
N THR A 39 7.40 -3.92 -7.69
CA THR A 39 6.94 -3.38 -6.42
C THR A 39 8.09 -3.38 -5.43
N LEU A 40 8.37 -2.19 -4.89
CA LEU A 40 9.37 -1.94 -3.88
C LEU A 40 8.66 -1.44 -2.63
N ASP A 41 8.78 -2.18 -1.53
CA ASP A 41 8.21 -1.80 -0.25
C ASP A 41 9.33 -1.80 0.80
N PHE A 42 9.53 -0.65 1.42
CA PHE A 42 10.67 -0.41 2.29
C PHE A 42 10.34 0.67 3.33
N GLY A 43 11.04 0.59 4.43
CA GLY A 43 10.91 1.57 5.50
C GLY A 43 12.12 1.57 6.41
N CYS A 44 12.21 2.57 7.26
CA CYS A 44 13.27 2.69 8.24
C CYS A 44 12.74 3.14 9.60
N VAL A 45 13.54 2.90 10.64
CA VAL A 45 13.33 3.44 11.98
C VAL A 45 14.20 4.69 12.13
N PHE A 46 13.55 5.80 12.46
CA PHE A 46 14.21 7.07 12.76
C PHE A 46 13.66 7.63 14.08
N GLU A 47 14.54 7.92 15.02
CA GLU A 47 14.17 8.40 16.37
C GLU A 47 13.11 7.52 17.07
N GLY A 48 13.15 6.21 16.85
CA GLY A 48 12.23 5.24 17.43
C GLY A 48 10.92 5.05 16.68
N TYR A 49 10.68 5.79 15.58
CA TYR A 49 9.46 5.67 14.77
C TYR A 49 9.72 4.94 13.46
N CYS A 50 8.77 4.11 13.06
CA CYS A 50 8.77 3.40 11.78
C CYS A 50 8.25 4.29 10.65
N SER A 51 8.88 4.18 9.49
CA SER A 51 8.29 4.62 8.22
C SER A 51 7.93 3.42 7.36
N ASP A 52 7.00 3.62 6.44
CA ASP A 52 6.49 2.61 5.53
C ASP A 52 6.19 3.24 4.16
N MET A 53 6.83 2.74 3.12
CA MET A 53 6.74 3.35 1.79
C MET A 53 6.76 2.29 0.68
N THR A 54 5.67 2.20 -0.08
CA THR A 54 5.60 1.39 -1.29
C THR A 54 5.75 2.23 -2.55
N ARG A 55 6.49 1.72 -3.51
CA ARG A 55 6.58 2.25 -4.87
C ARG A 55 6.46 1.11 -5.86
N THR A 56 5.65 1.33 -6.89
CA THR A 56 5.55 0.40 -8.02
C THR A 56 5.90 1.11 -9.30
N VAL A 57 6.77 0.49 -10.07
CA VAL A 57 7.23 0.98 -11.37
C VAL A 57 7.11 -0.13 -12.41
N VAL A 58 7.15 0.24 -13.69
CA VAL A 58 7.30 -0.72 -14.79
C VAL A 58 8.73 -0.66 -15.31
N VAL A 59 9.34 -1.81 -15.47
CA VAL A 59 10.68 -1.92 -16.08
C VAL A 59 10.56 -1.68 -17.58
N GLY A 60 11.12 -0.61 -18.07
CA GLY A 60 10.97 -0.20 -19.47
C GLY A 60 9.68 0.59 -19.74
N LYS A 61 8.91 0.21 -20.74
CA LYS A 61 7.70 0.92 -21.17
C LYS A 61 6.43 0.22 -20.70
N ALA A 62 5.59 0.92 -19.94
CA ALA A 62 4.30 0.42 -19.51
C ALA A 62 3.35 0.24 -20.70
N ASN A 63 2.66 -0.91 -20.77
CA ASN A 63 1.55 -1.13 -21.67
C ASN A 63 0.25 -0.48 -21.15
N ASP A 64 -0.80 -0.48 -21.97
CA ASP A 64 -2.05 0.22 -21.61
C ASP A 64 -2.78 -0.47 -20.45
N LYS A 65 -2.71 -1.79 -20.33
CA LYS A 65 -3.28 -2.53 -19.21
C LYS A 65 -2.59 -2.19 -17.87
N GLN A 66 -1.26 -2.10 -17.90
CA GLN A 66 -0.50 -1.69 -16.72
C GLN A 66 -0.84 -0.26 -16.28
N LYS A 67 -0.99 0.66 -17.25
CA LYS A 67 -1.40 2.05 -16.95
C LYS A 67 -2.83 2.09 -16.37
N GLU A 68 -3.74 1.32 -16.92
CA GLU A 68 -5.13 1.21 -16.43
C GLU A 68 -5.15 0.76 -14.98
N ILE A 69 -4.48 -0.36 -14.66
CA ILE A 69 -4.41 -0.90 -13.29
C ILE A 69 -3.77 0.12 -12.35
N TYR A 70 -2.61 0.66 -12.73
CA TYR A 70 -1.89 1.64 -11.92
C TYR A 70 -2.76 2.87 -11.60
N ASN A 71 -3.44 3.42 -12.61
CA ASN A 71 -4.29 4.59 -12.44
C ASN A 71 -5.55 4.28 -11.62
N THR A 72 -6.08 3.07 -11.71
CA THR A 72 -7.20 2.61 -10.87
C THR A 72 -6.81 2.58 -9.40
N VAL A 73 -5.68 1.96 -9.07
CA VAL A 73 -5.16 1.90 -7.69
C VAL A 73 -4.81 3.30 -7.17
N LEU A 74 -4.14 4.11 -7.99
CA LEU A 74 -3.82 5.50 -7.64
C LEU A 74 -5.09 6.31 -7.33
N LYS A 75 -6.10 6.21 -8.18
CA LYS A 75 -7.39 6.88 -7.98
C LYS A 75 -8.07 6.42 -6.70
N ALA A 76 -8.09 5.10 -6.45
CA ALA A 76 -8.68 4.53 -5.24
C ALA A 76 -7.99 5.06 -3.98
N GLN A 77 -6.66 5.04 -3.94
CA GLN A 77 -5.86 5.54 -2.83
C GLN A 77 -6.08 7.04 -2.60
N THR A 78 -5.92 7.86 -3.62
CA THR A 78 -6.04 9.33 -3.49
C THR A 78 -7.46 9.73 -3.08
N THR A 79 -8.50 9.09 -3.65
CA THR A 79 -9.89 9.36 -3.25
C THR A 79 -10.14 8.98 -1.79
N ALA A 80 -9.58 7.87 -1.32
CA ALA A 80 -9.68 7.50 0.09
C ALA A 80 -8.96 8.48 1.00
N ILE A 81 -7.75 8.94 0.62
CA ILE A 81 -6.99 9.97 1.35
C ILE A 81 -7.82 11.25 1.49
N ASP A 82 -8.42 11.72 0.40
CA ASP A 82 -9.21 12.95 0.37
C ASP A 82 -10.52 12.81 1.19
N ALA A 83 -11.03 11.60 1.31
CA ALA A 83 -12.27 11.32 2.05
C ALA A 83 -12.06 11.19 3.57
N ILE A 84 -10.86 10.81 4.04
CA ILE A 84 -10.59 10.55 5.46
C ILE A 84 -10.89 11.77 6.31
N LYS A 85 -11.73 11.57 7.35
CA LYS A 85 -12.03 12.58 8.38
C LYS A 85 -12.13 11.90 9.74
N ALA A 86 -11.76 12.63 10.79
CA ALA A 86 -12.03 12.18 12.15
C ALA A 86 -13.55 11.93 12.32
N GLY A 87 -13.90 10.86 13.00
CA GLY A 87 -15.28 10.41 13.16
C GLY A 87 -15.76 9.36 12.16
N MET A 88 -15.07 9.14 11.04
CA MET A 88 -15.39 8.08 10.09
C MET A 88 -14.97 6.71 10.64
N LYS A 89 -15.73 5.67 10.31
CA LYS A 89 -15.30 4.29 10.56
C LYS A 89 -14.20 3.87 9.59
N CYS A 90 -13.24 3.09 10.06
CA CYS A 90 -12.16 2.56 9.21
C CYS A 90 -12.70 1.70 8.05
N SER A 91 -13.81 0.98 8.26
CA SER A 91 -14.50 0.23 7.21
C SER A 91 -15.13 1.13 6.14
N GLU A 92 -15.56 2.33 6.49
CA GLU A 92 -16.09 3.31 5.52
C GLU A 92 -14.97 3.85 4.62
N VAL A 93 -13.80 4.13 5.20
CA VAL A 93 -12.61 4.56 4.46
C VAL A 93 -12.13 3.47 3.50
N ASP A 94 -12.03 2.21 3.98
CA ASP A 94 -11.72 1.05 3.10
C ASP A 94 -12.74 0.93 1.96
N GLY A 95 -14.02 1.10 2.27
CA GLY A 95 -15.13 1.05 1.32
C GLY A 95 -15.01 2.05 0.17
N VAL A 96 -14.45 3.23 0.41
CA VAL A 96 -14.22 4.25 -0.64
C VAL A 96 -13.27 3.71 -1.71
N ALA A 97 -12.10 3.21 -1.31
CA ALA A 97 -11.13 2.65 -2.25
C ALA A 97 -11.65 1.36 -2.90
N ARG A 98 -12.20 0.46 -2.09
CA ARG A 98 -12.72 -0.83 -2.54
C ARG A 98 -13.81 -0.69 -3.59
N LYS A 99 -14.70 0.29 -3.44
CA LYS A 99 -15.72 0.57 -4.45
C LYS A 99 -15.11 0.95 -5.80
N ILE A 100 -14.10 1.82 -5.84
CA ILE A 100 -13.45 2.24 -7.08
C ILE A 100 -12.78 1.05 -7.78
N ILE A 101 -12.10 0.20 -7.01
CA ILE A 101 -11.42 -1.00 -7.52
C ILE A 101 -12.45 -2.00 -8.05
N THR A 102 -13.57 -2.20 -7.33
CA THR A 102 -14.64 -3.11 -7.74
C THR A 102 -15.37 -2.59 -9.00
N ASP A 103 -15.69 -1.32 -9.07
CA ASP A 103 -16.34 -0.70 -10.24
C ASP A 103 -15.46 -0.79 -11.50
N ALA A 104 -14.14 -0.85 -11.33
CA ALA A 104 -13.19 -1.07 -12.41
C ALA A 104 -13.01 -2.56 -12.79
N GLY A 105 -13.70 -3.49 -12.13
CA GLY A 105 -13.68 -4.92 -12.42
C GLY A 105 -12.60 -5.71 -11.67
N TYR A 106 -11.91 -5.11 -10.69
CA TYR A 106 -10.78 -5.72 -9.95
C TYR A 106 -11.11 -6.05 -8.49
N GLY A 107 -12.40 -6.05 -8.10
CA GLY A 107 -12.81 -6.24 -6.70
C GLY A 107 -12.30 -7.53 -6.07
N GLU A 108 -12.30 -8.63 -6.81
CA GLU A 108 -11.81 -9.93 -6.33
C GLU A 108 -10.28 -9.98 -6.15
N ASN A 109 -9.57 -9.10 -6.84
CA ASN A 109 -8.11 -8.99 -6.74
C ASN A 109 -7.67 -8.17 -5.52
N PHE A 110 -8.56 -7.36 -4.93
CA PHE A 110 -8.25 -6.56 -3.74
C PHE A 110 -8.48 -7.36 -2.45
N GLY A 111 -7.59 -8.33 -2.20
CA GLY A 111 -7.71 -9.30 -1.12
C GLY A 111 -7.20 -8.85 0.26
N HIS A 112 -6.61 -7.65 0.37
CA HIS A 112 -6.04 -7.12 1.61
C HIS A 112 -6.76 -5.85 2.11
N SER A 113 -6.36 -5.34 3.28
CA SER A 113 -6.86 -4.07 3.83
C SER A 113 -6.29 -2.87 3.08
N LEU A 114 -7.03 -1.76 3.08
CA LEU A 114 -6.58 -0.52 2.45
C LEU A 114 -5.32 0.05 3.11
N GLY A 115 -5.16 -0.13 4.42
CA GLY A 115 -4.01 0.42 5.13
C GLY A 115 -4.07 0.20 6.63
N HIS A 116 -3.16 0.84 7.33
CA HIS A 116 -2.99 0.73 8.78
C HIS A 116 -2.36 1.98 9.38
N SER A 117 -2.39 2.11 10.69
CA SER A 117 -1.59 3.09 11.40
C SER A 117 -0.14 2.64 11.48
N VAL A 118 0.76 3.60 11.55
CA VAL A 118 2.21 3.39 11.71
C VAL A 118 2.74 4.36 12.76
N GLY A 119 3.67 3.89 13.58
CA GLY A 119 4.25 4.70 14.65
C GLY A 119 5.52 4.05 15.20
N ILE A 120 5.53 3.67 16.47
CA ILE A 120 6.63 2.92 17.11
C ILE A 120 6.69 1.51 16.50
N GLU A 121 5.52 0.91 16.25
CA GLU A 121 5.41 -0.34 15.52
C GLU A 121 5.05 -0.08 14.05
N ILE A 122 5.44 -1.01 13.17
CA ILE A 122 5.15 -0.92 11.75
C ILE A 122 3.64 -1.05 11.47
N HIS A 123 2.94 -1.86 12.25
CA HIS A 123 1.50 -2.03 12.19
C HIS A 123 0.87 -1.66 13.52
N GLU A 124 0.20 -0.54 13.55
CA GLU A 124 -0.57 -0.07 14.71
C GLU A 124 -2.07 0.01 14.39
N ASN A 125 -2.87 0.12 15.43
CA ASN A 125 -4.30 0.40 15.28
C ASN A 125 -4.57 1.91 15.13
N PRO A 126 -5.62 2.28 14.35
CA PRO A 126 -6.54 1.41 13.64
C PRO A 126 -6.01 0.95 12.28
N SER A 127 -6.48 -0.21 11.80
CA SER A 127 -6.31 -0.68 10.41
C SER A 127 -7.57 -0.39 9.59
N PHE A 128 -7.40 -0.15 8.29
CA PHE A 128 -8.51 0.11 7.36
C PHE A 128 -8.89 -1.17 6.62
N SER A 129 -9.91 -1.86 7.11
CA SER A 129 -10.42 -3.09 6.51
C SER A 129 -11.96 -3.09 6.50
N PRO A 130 -12.61 -3.90 5.64
CA PRO A 130 -14.06 -3.97 5.56
C PRO A 130 -14.76 -4.32 6.87
N LYS A 131 -14.03 -4.96 7.80
CA LYS A 131 -14.58 -5.47 9.08
C LYS A 131 -14.26 -4.56 10.27
N ASN A 132 -13.41 -3.55 10.10
CA ASN A 132 -12.97 -2.71 11.22
C ASN A 132 -13.90 -1.51 11.42
N ASN A 133 -14.66 -1.54 12.50
CA ASN A 133 -15.58 -0.46 12.89
C ASN A 133 -14.95 0.58 13.85
N ALA A 134 -13.64 0.50 14.10
CA ALA A 134 -12.95 1.55 14.85
C ALA A 134 -13.10 2.89 14.13
N VAL A 135 -13.10 3.97 14.91
CA VAL A 135 -13.31 5.33 14.41
C VAL A 135 -11.97 6.04 14.28
N VAL A 136 -11.76 6.69 13.15
CA VAL A 136 -10.59 7.53 12.90
C VAL A 136 -10.62 8.72 13.87
N GLN A 137 -9.50 8.95 14.54
CA GLN A 137 -9.34 10.03 15.52
C GLN A 137 -8.33 11.07 15.04
N ASN A 138 -8.47 12.31 15.52
CA ASN A 138 -7.45 13.32 15.33
C ASN A 138 -6.11 12.84 15.93
N GLY A 139 -5.03 13.03 15.20
CA GLY A 139 -3.69 12.61 15.61
C GLY A 139 -3.31 11.18 15.20
N ASN A 140 -4.22 10.40 14.58
CA ASN A 140 -3.82 9.13 13.98
C ASN A 140 -2.82 9.38 12.84
N VAL A 141 -1.72 8.64 12.83
CA VAL A 141 -0.77 8.57 11.72
C VAL A 141 -1.11 7.35 10.89
N LEU A 142 -1.46 7.57 9.63
CA LEU A 142 -2.09 6.56 8.77
C LEU A 142 -1.27 6.34 7.50
N ARG A 143 -1.09 5.09 7.13
CA ARG A 143 -0.52 4.69 5.86
C ARG A 143 -1.60 3.99 5.03
N LEU A 144 -1.83 4.44 3.80
CA LEU A 144 -2.71 3.78 2.85
C LEU A 144 -1.89 3.09 1.77
N ASN A 145 -2.17 1.81 1.59
CA ASN A 145 -1.46 0.94 0.66
C ASN A 145 -1.60 1.42 -0.79
N ARG A 146 -0.51 1.31 -1.54
CA ARG A 146 -0.45 1.54 -2.98
C ARG A 146 0.07 0.27 -3.67
N GLU A 147 -0.31 -0.85 -3.12
CA GLU A 147 0.02 -2.16 -3.68
C GLU A 147 -0.95 -2.50 -4.80
N PHE A 148 -0.47 -3.28 -5.77
CA PHE A 148 -1.29 -3.66 -6.91
C PHE A 148 -2.22 -4.82 -6.56
N ILE A 149 -3.34 -4.81 -7.20
CA ILE A 149 -4.36 -5.86 -7.23
C ILE A 149 -4.03 -6.90 -8.30
#